data_f700d8ea769b5de2f81884b4afc63776
#
_entry.id   f700d8ea769b5de2f81884b4afc63776
#
_cell.length_a   1.000
_cell.length_b   1.000
_cell.length_c   1.000
_cell.angle_alpha   90.00
_cell.angle_beta   90.00
_cell.angle_gamma   90.00
#
_symmetry.space_group_name_H-M   'P 1'
#
loop_
_entity.id
_entity.type
_entity.pdbx_description
1 polymer ?
#
loop_
_entity_poly.entity_id
_entity_poly.type
_entity_poly.pdbx_seq_one_letter_code
_entity_poly.pdbx_strand_id
1 'polypeptide(L)'
;MSAIVLNAQSLTAHQWGTKLADDDGKDVLVALAFDKNGACELLVGAEHQMKEDGVPINILGSVAVPGTYTLNGKDLTMDLNKGQAEVDFDYEIKGMDAKTKALMDKQIRGELNGMKGEFKKTMLDGMPKMHNMKIVSLTNKELILKIDNGREMPFYAL
;
A
#
# COMPACT_ATOMS: atom_id res chain seq x y z
N MET A 1 -17.49 -11.34 30.72
CA MET A 1 -17.14 -11.20 29.28
C MET A 1 -16.76 -9.75 29.03
N SER A 2 -15.48 -9.48 28.85
CA SER A 2 -15.06 -8.12 28.50
C SER A 2 -15.46 -7.86 27.06
N ALA A 3 -16.37 -6.94 26.85
CA ALA A 3 -16.63 -6.43 25.53
C ALA A 3 -15.33 -5.80 25.02
N ILE A 4 -14.79 -6.32 23.93
CA ILE A 4 -13.68 -5.67 23.25
C ILE A 4 -14.23 -4.35 22.71
N VAL A 5 -13.87 -3.25 23.37
CA VAL A 5 -14.21 -1.93 22.87
C VAL A 5 -13.24 -1.63 21.73
N LEU A 6 -13.71 -1.84 20.51
CA LEU A 6 -12.99 -1.37 19.34
C LEU A 6 -13.07 0.14 19.33
N ASN A 7 -11.93 0.79 19.53
CA ASN A 7 -11.84 2.23 19.48
C ASN A 7 -10.74 2.67 18.50
N ALA A 8 -10.79 3.94 18.11
CA ALA A 8 -9.81 4.52 17.19
C ALA A 8 -8.38 4.38 17.73
N GLN A 9 -8.19 4.35 19.05
CA GLN A 9 -6.88 4.25 19.69
C GLN A 9 -6.20 2.90 19.40
N SER A 10 -6.96 1.78 19.37
CA SER A 10 -6.41 0.47 19.01
C SER A 10 -6.05 0.41 17.53
N LEU A 11 -6.86 1.01 16.66
CA LEU A 11 -6.64 1.06 15.23
C LEU A 11 -5.43 1.93 14.88
N THR A 12 -5.21 3.02 15.60
CA THR A 12 -4.11 3.97 15.37
C THR A 12 -2.78 3.55 16.00
N ALA A 13 -2.78 2.49 16.80
CA ALA A 13 -1.56 2.03 17.49
C ALA A 13 -0.48 1.50 16.56
N HIS A 14 -0.86 1.01 15.37
CA HIS A 14 0.05 0.40 14.40
C HIS A 14 -0.28 0.84 12.98
N GLN A 15 0.71 0.71 12.09
CA GLN A 15 0.45 0.55 10.68
C GLN A 15 0.14 -0.91 10.39
N TRP A 16 -0.74 -1.16 9.44
CA TRP A 16 -1.27 -2.49 9.15
C TRP A 16 -0.93 -2.87 7.72
N GLY A 17 -0.32 -4.03 7.53
CA GLY A 17 0.10 -4.46 6.21
C GLY A 17 -0.31 -5.88 5.88
N THR A 18 -0.54 -6.14 4.61
CA THR A 18 -0.81 -7.47 4.07
C THR A 18 -0.21 -7.59 2.67
N LYS A 19 -0.07 -8.83 2.22
CA LYS A 19 0.35 -9.14 0.85
C LYS A 19 -0.81 -9.77 0.11
N LEU A 20 -1.06 -9.29 -1.10
CA LEU A 20 -2.01 -9.86 -2.03
C LEU A 20 -1.26 -10.39 -3.25
N ALA A 21 -1.77 -11.46 -3.86
CA ALA A 21 -1.27 -11.88 -5.16
C ALA A 21 -2.03 -11.13 -6.26
N ASP A 22 -1.31 -10.60 -7.24
CA ASP A 22 -1.91 -10.07 -8.45
C ASP A 22 -2.31 -11.21 -9.40
N ASP A 23 -2.88 -10.86 -10.57
CA ASP A 23 -3.33 -11.84 -11.56
C ASP A 23 -2.18 -12.72 -12.11
N ASP A 24 -0.96 -12.21 -12.04
CA ASP A 24 0.25 -12.95 -12.47
C ASP A 24 0.91 -13.74 -11.32
N GLY A 25 0.31 -13.74 -10.13
CA GLY A 25 0.83 -14.43 -8.96
C GLY A 25 1.96 -13.70 -8.25
N LYS A 26 2.21 -12.41 -8.57
CA LYS A 26 3.19 -11.57 -7.90
C LYS A 26 2.60 -10.93 -6.65
N ASP A 27 3.45 -10.74 -5.63
CA ASP A 27 3.03 -10.12 -4.39
C ASP A 27 2.83 -8.62 -4.56
N VAL A 28 1.68 -8.14 -4.11
CA VAL A 28 1.37 -6.72 -3.95
C VAL A 28 1.24 -6.44 -2.47
N LEU A 29 2.00 -5.48 -1.98
CA LEU A 29 1.92 -5.04 -0.59
C LEU A 29 0.81 -4.01 -0.45
N VAL A 30 -0.06 -4.21 0.53
CA VAL A 30 -1.10 -3.24 0.89
C VAL A 30 -0.89 -2.85 2.35
N ALA A 31 -0.78 -1.56 2.63
CA ALA A 31 -0.64 -1.07 3.99
C ALA A 31 -1.68 0.02 4.29
N LEU A 32 -2.15 0.02 5.52
CA LEU A 32 -3.11 1.00 6.03
C LEU A 32 -2.50 1.71 7.23
N ALA A 33 -2.67 3.01 7.29
CA ALA A 33 -2.33 3.83 8.45
C ALA A 33 -3.52 4.69 8.84
N PHE A 34 -3.79 4.77 10.12
CA PHE A 34 -4.89 5.56 10.68
C PHE A 34 -4.33 6.50 11.75
N ASP A 35 -4.68 7.77 11.71
CA ASP A 35 -4.30 8.70 12.74
C ASP A 35 -5.47 9.03 13.67
N LYS A 36 -5.16 9.67 14.78
CA LYS A 36 -6.16 10.01 15.81
C LYS A 36 -7.12 11.12 15.37
N ASN A 37 -6.77 11.86 14.32
CA ASN A 37 -7.55 12.99 13.83
C ASN A 37 -8.56 12.62 12.74
N GLY A 38 -8.65 11.33 12.40
CA GLY A 38 -9.56 10.85 11.37
C GLY A 38 -8.96 10.83 9.97
N ALA A 39 -7.66 11.05 9.83
CA ALA A 39 -6.98 10.87 8.56
C ALA A 39 -6.51 9.42 8.42
N CYS A 40 -6.49 8.93 7.20
CA CYS A 40 -5.94 7.63 6.87
C CYS A 40 -5.13 7.69 5.59
N GLU A 41 -4.32 6.66 5.38
CA GLU A 41 -3.55 6.49 4.16
C GLU A 41 -3.57 5.02 3.76
N LEU A 42 -3.77 4.79 2.47
CA LEU A 42 -3.61 3.49 1.85
C LEU A 42 -2.32 3.51 1.02
N LEU A 43 -1.44 2.57 1.27
CA LEU A 43 -0.21 2.39 0.50
C LEU A 43 -0.29 1.06 -0.25
N VAL A 44 -0.04 1.11 -1.55
CA VAL A 44 0.03 -0.09 -2.39
C VAL A 44 1.41 -0.12 -3.03
N GLY A 45 2.12 -1.22 -2.87
CA GLY A 45 3.47 -1.37 -3.39
C GLY A 45 3.65 -2.66 -4.18
N ALA A 46 4.48 -2.60 -5.22
CA ALA A 46 4.83 -3.76 -6.03
C ALA A 46 6.29 -3.70 -6.43
N GLU A 47 6.93 -4.86 -6.45
CA GLU A 47 8.28 -5.01 -6.97
C GLU A 47 8.24 -5.45 -8.42
N HIS A 48 9.13 -4.88 -9.23
CA HIS A 48 9.29 -5.25 -10.61
C HIS A 48 10.78 -5.37 -10.93
N GLN A 49 11.15 -6.44 -11.61
CA GLN A 49 12.51 -6.65 -12.08
C GLN A 49 12.60 -6.33 -13.56
N MET A 50 13.56 -5.50 -13.91
CA MET A 50 13.86 -5.18 -15.31
C MET A 50 15.35 -5.33 -15.56
N LYS A 51 15.73 -5.34 -16.84
CA LYS A 51 17.13 -5.31 -17.25
C LYS A 51 17.37 -4.09 -18.14
N GLU A 52 18.39 -3.33 -17.81
CA GLU A 52 18.88 -2.23 -18.63
C GLU A 52 20.30 -2.57 -19.07
N ASP A 53 20.52 -2.67 -20.37
CA ASP A 53 21.81 -3.09 -20.95
C ASP A 53 22.36 -4.40 -20.35
N GLY A 54 21.47 -5.37 -20.06
CA GLY A 54 21.82 -6.64 -19.47
C GLY A 54 22.02 -6.61 -17.96
N VAL A 55 21.90 -5.46 -17.32
CA VAL A 55 22.04 -5.29 -15.87
C VAL A 55 20.68 -5.41 -15.19
N PRO A 56 20.52 -6.34 -14.21
CA PRO A 56 19.26 -6.49 -13.50
C PRO A 56 19.02 -5.33 -12.55
N ILE A 57 17.84 -4.73 -12.63
CA ILE A 57 17.38 -3.65 -11.78
C ILE A 57 16.11 -4.10 -11.07
N ASN A 58 16.11 -3.98 -9.73
CA ASN A 58 14.93 -4.22 -8.93
C ASN A 58 14.25 -2.89 -8.61
N ILE A 59 13.00 -2.73 -9.05
CA ILE A 59 12.22 -1.50 -8.86
C ILE A 59 11.11 -1.79 -7.86
N LEU A 60 11.04 -0.95 -6.83
CA LEU A 60 9.92 -0.91 -5.89
C LEU A 60 9.09 0.32 -6.21
N GLY A 61 7.90 0.11 -6.73
CA GLY A 61 6.92 1.17 -6.96
C GLY A 61 5.87 1.17 -5.87
N SER A 62 5.44 2.36 -5.46
CA SER A 62 4.37 2.51 -4.48
C SER A 62 3.43 3.65 -4.86
N VAL A 63 2.16 3.49 -4.48
CA VAL A 63 1.14 4.52 -4.59
C VAL A 63 0.57 4.77 -3.20
N ALA A 64 0.66 6.00 -2.72
CA ALA A 64 0.08 6.43 -1.45
C ALA A 64 -1.19 7.23 -1.71
N VAL A 65 -2.30 6.80 -1.15
CA VAL A 65 -3.60 7.44 -1.32
C VAL A 65 -4.05 7.99 0.03
N PRO A 66 -4.11 9.32 0.20
CA PRO A 66 -4.61 9.90 1.44
C PRO A 66 -6.13 9.85 1.50
N GLY A 67 -6.67 9.93 2.69
CA GLY A 67 -8.10 9.95 2.90
C GLY A 67 -8.48 10.25 4.33
N THR A 68 -9.75 10.04 4.60
CA THR A 68 -10.33 10.16 5.94
C THR A 68 -11.05 8.87 6.30
N TYR A 69 -11.22 8.63 7.58
CA TYR A 69 -11.98 7.49 8.05
C TYR A 69 -12.90 7.85 9.21
N THR A 70 -13.96 7.07 9.34
CA THR A 70 -14.82 7.09 10.52
C THR A 70 -14.95 5.68 11.05
N LEU A 71 -14.96 5.54 12.36
CA LEU A 71 -15.15 4.27 13.04
C LEU A 71 -16.38 4.39 13.93
N ASN A 72 -17.40 3.58 13.64
CA ASN A 72 -18.63 3.51 14.42
C ASN A 72 -18.88 2.06 14.84
N GLY A 73 -18.48 1.73 16.07
CA GLY A 73 -18.49 0.34 16.52
C GLY A 73 -17.50 -0.49 15.69
N LYS A 74 -18.02 -1.46 14.94
CA LYS A 74 -17.23 -2.29 14.02
C LYS A 74 -17.26 -1.78 12.58
N ASP A 75 -18.04 -0.76 12.29
CA ASP A 75 -18.18 -0.21 10.94
C ASP A 75 -17.07 0.81 10.70
N LEU A 76 -16.18 0.49 9.76
CA LEU A 76 -15.07 1.32 9.35
C LEU A 76 -15.35 1.84 7.94
N THR A 77 -15.49 3.14 7.81
CA THR A 77 -15.68 3.80 6.52
C THR A 77 -14.42 4.57 6.17
N MET A 78 -13.85 4.32 5.01
CA MET A 78 -12.71 5.05 4.47
C MET A 78 -13.11 5.80 3.20
N ASP A 79 -12.82 7.09 3.17
CA ASP A 79 -12.97 7.93 1.99
C ASP A 79 -11.58 8.29 1.46
N LEU A 80 -11.14 7.56 0.45
CA LEU A 80 -9.82 7.73 -0.16
C LEU A 80 -9.89 8.75 -1.28
N ASN A 81 -8.97 9.71 -1.28
CA ASN A 81 -8.85 10.72 -2.32
C ASN A 81 -7.84 10.26 -3.38
N LYS A 82 -8.32 9.53 -4.37
CA LYS A 82 -7.49 9.00 -5.46
C LYS A 82 -6.87 10.12 -6.32
N GLY A 83 -7.51 11.30 -6.38
CA GLY A 83 -6.97 12.45 -7.08
C GLY A 83 -5.70 13.03 -6.47
N GLN A 84 -5.47 12.78 -5.18
CA GLN A 84 -4.27 13.20 -4.46
C GLN A 84 -3.27 12.07 -4.24
N ALA A 85 -3.45 10.93 -4.90
CA ALA A 85 -2.53 9.81 -4.78
C ALA A 85 -1.15 10.19 -5.36
N GLU A 86 -0.10 9.79 -4.64
CA GLU A 86 1.28 10.04 -5.02
C GLU A 86 2.00 8.74 -5.33
N VAL A 87 2.79 8.76 -6.40
CA VAL A 87 3.62 7.61 -6.82
C VAL A 87 5.06 7.87 -6.44
N ASP A 88 5.68 6.86 -5.83
CA ASP A 88 7.10 6.86 -5.54
C ASP A 88 7.74 5.60 -6.11
N PHE A 89 8.94 5.76 -6.66
CA PHE A 89 9.77 4.65 -7.13
C PHE A 89 11.10 4.67 -6.41
N ASP A 90 11.48 3.49 -5.93
CA ASP A 90 12.84 3.22 -5.49
C ASP A 90 13.41 2.07 -6.33
N TYR A 91 14.73 2.03 -6.47
CA TYR A 91 15.37 0.97 -7.24
C TYR A 91 16.70 0.56 -6.64
N GLU A 92 17.07 -0.68 -6.88
CA GLU A 92 18.34 -1.25 -6.47
C GLU A 92 19.01 -1.94 -7.65
N ILE A 93 20.30 -1.66 -7.82
CA ILE A 93 21.14 -2.30 -8.84
C ILE A 93 22.24 -3.06 -8.10
N LYS A 94 22.23 -4.38 -8.23
CA LYS A 94 23.23 -5.22 -7.58
C LYS A 94 24.51 -5.33 -8.42
N GLY A 95 25.66 -5.33 -7.74
CA GLY A 95 26.95 -5.59 -8.37
C GLY A 95 27.54 -4.43 -9.15
N MET A 96 27.04 -3.23 -8.97
CA MET A 96 27.51 -2.05 -9.67
C MET A 96 28.27 -1.11 -8.73
N ASP A 97 29.37 -0.51 -9.22
CA ASP A 97 30.08 0.49 -8.45
C ASP A 97 29.30 1.82 -8.36
N ALA A 98 29.64 2.65 -7.39
CA ALA A 98 28.92 3.89 -7.12
C ALA A 98 28.98 4.88 -8.32
N LYS A 99 30.08 4.90 -9.05
CA LYS A 99 30.28 5.79 -10.21
C LYS A 99 29.37 5.41 -11.37
N THR A 100 29.32 4.13 -11.71
CA THR A 100 28.46 3.61 -12.78
C THR A 100 26.98 3.75 -12.41
N LYS A 101 26.64 3.49 -11.16
CA LYS A 101 25.30 3.69 -10.63
C LYS A 101 24.85 5.15 -10.77
N ALA A 102 25.71 6.10 -10.44
CA ALA A 102 25.40 7.54 -10.57
C ALA A 102 25.16 7.94 -12.02
N LEU A 103 25.90 7.37 -12.97
CA LEU A 103 25.70 7.65 -14.41
C LEU A 103 24.36 7.10 -14.91
N MET A 104 23.93 5.95 -14.43
CA MET A 104 22.66 5.33 -14.82
C MET A 104 21.46 5.94 -14.09
N ASP A 105 21.65 6.55 -12.93
CA ASP A 105 20.57 7.06 -12.08
C ASP A 105 19.65 8.03 -12.82
N LYS A 106 20.24 8.98 -13.53
CA LYS A 106 19.49 10.01 -14.27
C LYS A 106 18.59 9.39 -15.35
N GLN A 107 19.11 8.41 -16.08
CA GLN A 107 18.35 7.71 -17.11
C GLN A 107 17.22 6.87 -16.52
N ILE A 108 17.52 6.11 -15.47
CA ILE A 108 16.52 5.26 -14.78
C ILE A 108 15.41 6.13 -14.20
N ARG A 109 15.75 7.21 -13.50
CA ARG A 109 14.74 8.12 -12.93
C ARG A 109 13.89 8.80 -13.99
N GLY A 110 14.47 9.14 -15.13
CA GLY A 110 13.72 9.68 -16.26
C GLY A 110 12.70 8.68 -16.81
N GLU A 111 13.08 7.43 -16.98
CA GLU A 111 12.18 6.36 -17.43
C GLU A 111 11.08 6.10 -16.39
N LEU A 112 11.43 6.03 -15.09
CA LEU A 112 10.46 5.83 -14.02
C LEU A 112 9.46 6.98 -13.92
N ASN A 113 9.90 8.22 -14.10
CA ASN A 113 9.00 9.37 -14.12
C ASN A 113 7.98 9.28 -15.25
N GLY A 114 8.38 8.77 -16.40
CA GLY A 114 7.47 8.54 -17.53
C GLY A 114 6.43 7.46 -17.27
N MET A 115 6.69 6.56 -16.34
CA MET A 115 5.81 5.43 -15.99
C MET A 115 4.82 5.75 -14.85
N LYS A 116 4.98 6.87 -14.16
CA LYS A 116 4.18 7.17 -12.95
C LYS A 116 2.68 7.17 -13.17
N GLY A 117 2.21 7.79 -14.26
CA GLY A 117 0.78 7.88 -14.55
C GLY A 117 0.14 6.53 -14.80
N GLU A 118 0.78 5.70 -15.62
CA GLU A 118 0.30 4.35 -15.93
C GLU A 118 0.37 3.43 -14.72
N PHE A 119 1.47 3.49 -13.97
CA PHE A 119 1.63 2.72 -12.74
C PHE A 119 0.54 3.06 -11.73
N LYS A 120 0.30 4.35 -11.50
CA LYS A 120 -0.77 4.83 -10.60
C LYS A 120 -2.14 4.26 -11.02
N LYS A 121 -2.48 4.37 -12.28
CA LYS A 121 -3.74 3.86 -12.81
C LYS A 121 -3.86 2.35 -12.64
N THR A 122 -2.84 1.61 -13.01
CA THR A 122 -2.83 0.14 -12.90
C THR A 122 -3.00 -0.31 -11.45
N MET A 123 -2.27 0.30 -10.52
CA MET A 123 -2.33 -0.07 -9.10
C MET A 123 -3.69 0.27 -8.48
N LEU A 124 -4.25 1.43 -8.79
CA LEU A 124 -5.55 1.84 -8.26
C LEU A 124 -6.72 1.05 -8.86
N ASP A 125 -6.66 0.74 -10.15
CA ASP A 125 -7.70 -0.06 -10.82
C ASP A 125 -7.70 -1.52 -10.34
N GLY A 126 -6.54 -2.05 -9.96
CA GLY A 126 -6.40 -3.40 -9.42
C GLY A 126 -6.77 -3.56 -7.95
N MET A 127 -6.98 -2.46 -7.25
CA MET A 127 -7.32 -2.48 -5.82
C MET A 127 -8.77 -2.90 -5.59
N PRO A 128 -9.04 -3.77 -4.62
CA PRO A 128 -10.42 -4.00 -4.20
C PRO A 128 -10.99 -2.74 -3.56
N LYS A 129 -12.29 -2.58 -3.64
CA LYS A 129 -12.98 -1.45 -3.02
C LYS A 129 -12.93 -1.59 -1.49
N MET A 130 -12.44 -0.58 -0.82
CA MET A 130 -12.27 -0.54 0.63
C MET A 130 -12.90 0.74 1.20
N HIS A 131 -14.20 0.91 0.99
CA HIS A 131 -14.95 2.07 1.46
C HIS A 131 -15.78 1.73 2.70
N ASN A 132 -16.71 0.79 2.57
CA ASN A 132 -17.59 0.35 3.67
C ASN A 132 -17.12 -1.00 4.18
N MET A 133 -16.44 -1.00 5.31
CA MET A 133 -15.82 -2.20 5.86
C MET A 133 -16.33 -2.52 7.25
N LYS A 134 -16.20 -3.78 7.65
CA LYS A 134 -16.40 -4.21 9.03
C LYS A 134 -15.12 -4.74 9.63
N ILE A 135 -14.85 -4.34 10.86
CA ILE A 135 -13.76 -4.93 11.64
C ILE A 135 -14.28 -6.26 12.19
N VAL A 136 -13.76 -7.36 11.67
CA VAL A 136 -14.07 -8.72 12.15
C VAL A 136 -13.29 -9.01 13.41
N SER A 137 -12.02 -8.61 13.46
CA SER A 137 -11.13 -8.80 14.59
C SER A 137 -10.07 -7.69 14.62
N LEU A 138 -9.73 -7.24 15.81
CA LEU A 138 -8.65 -6.27 16.03
C LEU A 138 -7.91 -6.66 17.31
N THR A 139 -6.64 -7.01 17.14
CA THR A 139 -5.70 -7.33 18.24
C THR A 139 -4.47 -6.45 18.10
N ASN A 140 -3.49 -6.59 18.99
CA ASN A 140 -2.21 -5.89 18.88
C ASN A 140 -1.36 -6.35 17.69
N LYS A 141 -1.71 -7.47 17.07
CA LYS A 141 -0.91 -8.09 16.00
C LYS A 141 -1.65 -8.18 14.67
N GLU A 142 -2.98 -8.19 14.70
CA GLU A 142 -3.79 -8.51 13.53
C GLU A 142 -5.05 -7.67 13.48
N LEU A 143 -5.38 -7.21 12.29
CA LEU A 143 -6.62 -6.54 11.95
C LEU A 143 -7.28 -7.31 10.81
N ILE A 144 -8.46 -7.87 11.03
CA ILE A 144 -9.22 -8.53 9.97
C ILE A 144 -10.37 -7.62 9.55
N LEU A 145 -10.37 -7.23 8.28
CA LEU A 145 -11.41 -6.39 7.69
C LEU A 145 -12.25 -7.18 6.70
N LYS A 146 -13.55 -7.05 6.81
CA LYS A 146 -14.48 -7.48 5.77
C LYS A 146 -14.72 -6.29 4.84
N ILE A 147 -14.23 -6.40 3.61
CA ILE A 147 -14.32 -5.31 2.64
C ILE A 147 -15.64 -5.31 1.88
N ASP A 148 -15.85 -4.32 1.01
CA ASP A 148 -17.14 -4.07 0.34
C ASP A 148 -17.71 -5.29 -0.41
N ASN A 149 -16.86 -6.13 -1.00
CA ASN A 149 -17.28 -7.34 -1.71
C ASN A 149 -17.59 -8.53 -0.80
N GLY A 150 -17.52 -8.38 0.53
CA GLY A 150 -17.73 -9.44 1.51
C GLY A 150 -16.51 -10.30 1.81
N ARG A 151 -15.38 -10.07 1.16
CA ARG A 151 -14.13 -10.78 1.41
C ARG A 151 -13.50 -10.31 2.72
N GLU A 152 -12.98 -11.23 3.49
CA GLU A 152 -12.19 -10.92 4.69
C GLU A 152 -10.71 -10.82 4.31
N MET A 153 -10.08 -9.73 4.73
CA MET A 153 -8.66 -9.48 4.50
C MET A 153 -7.94 -9.34 5.83
N PRO A 154 -6.96 -10.21 6.12
CA PRO A 154 -6.13 -10.06 7.30
C PRO A 154 -5.00 -9.07 7.05
N PHE A 155 -4.81 -8.16 7.97
CA PHE A 155 -3.68 -7.23 8.02
C PHE A 155 -2.90 -7.47 9.29
N TYR A 156 -1.60 -7.28 9.24
CA TYR A 156 -0.70 -7.52 10.35
C TYR A 156 -0.01 -6.24 10.77
N ALA A 157 0.21 -6.09 12.07
CA ALA A 157 0.93 -4.93 12.61
C ALA A 157 2.36 -4.87 12.07
N LEU A 158 2.74 -3.70 11.59
CA LEU A 158 4.08 -3.43 11.04
C LEU A 158 5.01 -2.81 12.09
#